data_74677434dccaf5e2b77f241d8d5add31
#
_entry.id   74677434dccaf5e2b77f241d8d5add31
#
_cell.length_a   1.000
_cell.length_b   1.000
_cell.length_c   1.000
_cell.angle_alpha   90.00
_cell.angle_beta   90.00
_cell.angle_gamma   90.00
#
_symmetry.space_group_name_H-M   'P 1'
#
loop_
_entity.id
_entity.type
_entity.pdbx_description
1 polymer ?
#
loop_
_entity_poly.entity_id
_entity_poly.type
_entity_poly.pdbx_seq_one_letter_code
_entity_poly.pdbx_strand_id
1 'polypeptide(L)'
;MANKKPKYKKITSDLKEELRVSYVQGDLDPQGFRKVATIDELANDNNLSKNTLYKLAQRENWKYQQEKFQSEYEEKLDALRIKEFALESKKFDSACVNIAKALLARVGSVIRNTQNASLKDFTPQQLDSLAGAAMKTQKFAKLALGESTDNINLNTNLNENESFRRAMELLD
;
A
#
# COMPACT_ATOMS: atom_id res chain seq x y z
N MET A 1 26.41 -21.29 -53.20
CA MET A 1 25.06 -21.15 -52.60
C MET A 1 24.82 -19.67 -52.35
N ALA A 2 23.84 -19.06 -53.05
CA ALA A 2 23.56 -17.63 -52.91
C ALA A 2 22.83 -17.39 -51.55
N ASN A 3 23.47 -16.61 -50.68
CA ASN A 3 22.91 -16.21 -49.39
C ASN A 3 21.73 -15.28 -49.65
N LYS A 4 20.50 -15.80 -49.69
CA LYS A 4 19.29 -14.99 -49.78
C LYS A 4 19.21 -14.13 -48.52
N LYS A 5 19.41 -12.81 -48.64
CA LYS A 5 19.19 -11.86 -47.54
C LYS A 5 17.78 -12.01 -46.98
N PRO A 6 17.59 -12.12 -45.66
CA PRO A 6 16.28 -12.21 -45.07
C PRO A 6 15.43 -11.00 -45.45
N LYS A 7 14.20 -11.24 -45.88
CA LYS A 7 13.29 -10.21 -46.37
C LYS A 7 12.47 -9.69 -45.15
N TYR A 8 13.00 -8.68 -44.46
CA TYR A 8 12.34 -8.06 -43.33
C TYR A 8 11.12 -7.22 -43.77
N LYS A 9 10.10 -7.14 -42.93
CA LYS A 9 8.95 -6.23 -43.11
C LYS A 9 9.39 -4.77 -43.02
N LYS A 10 8.69 -3.88 -43.73
CA LYS A 10 8.83 -2.43 -43.53
C LYS A 10 8.01 -2.03 -42.29
N ILE A 11 8.57 -1.13 -41.47
CA ILE A 11 7.90 -0.56 -40.32
C ILE A 11 6.94 0.52 -40.84
N THR A 12 5.63 0.29 -40.67
CA THR A 12 4.58 1.29 -40.92
C THR A 12 4.41 2.18 -39.68
N SER A 13 3.67 3.28 -39.81
CA SER A 13 3.39 4.18 -38.68
C SER A 13 2.66 3.45 -37.54
N ASP A 14 1.65 2.66 -37.88
CA ASP A 14 0.82 1.94 -36.92
C ASP A 14 1.62 0.85 -36.19
N LEU A 15 2.37 0.04 -36.96
CA LEU A 15 3.26 -0.96 -36.38
C LEU A 15 4.32 -0.33 -35.46
N LYS A 16 4.85 0.85 -35.84
CA LYS A 16 5.81 1.58 -35.00
C LYS A 16 5.20 1.96 -33.66
N GLU A 17 3.96 2.43 -33.66
CA GLU A 17 3.25 2.81 -32.43
C GLU A 17 2.95 1.59 -31.56
N GLU A 18 2.51 0.48 -32.15
CA GLU A 18 2.30 -0.79 -31.44
C GLU A 18 3.59 -1.27 -30.76
N LEU A 19 4.70 -1.30 -31.50
CA LEU A 19 6.00 -1.68 -30.96
C LEU A 19 6.49 -0.75 -29.84
N ARG A 20 6.24 0.55 -30.00
CA ARG A 20 6.57 1.54 -28.96
C ARG A 20 5.76 1.30 -27.69
N VAL A 21 4.45 1.06 -27.83
CA VAL A 21 3.57 0.79 -26.67
C VAL A 21 4.00 -0.49 -25.97
N SER A 22 4.21 -1.59 -26.69
CA SER A 22 4.67 -2.87 -26.09
C SER A 22 6.04 -2.74 -25.40
N TYR A 23 6.95 -1.89 -25.94
CA TYR A 23 8.25 -1.65 -25.32
C TYR A 23 8.16 -0.73 -24.10
N VAL A 24 7.40 0.37 -24.19
CA VAL A 24 7.32 1.41 -23.16
C VAL A 24 6.38 1.01 -22.03
N GLN A 25 5.18 0.57 -22.39
CA GLN A 25 4.13 0.28 -21.42
C GLN A 25 4.06 -1.21 -21.07
N GLY A 26 4.52 -2.10 -21.96
CA GLY A 26 4.35 -3.54 -21.87
C GLY A 26 2.91 -3.98 -22.15
N ASP A 27 2.78 -5.26 -22.43
CA ASP A 27 1.49 -5.91 -22.68
C ASP A 27 0.99 -6.61 -21.42
N LEU A 28 -0.33 -6.66 -21.24
CA LEU A 28 -0.94 -7.42 -20.16
C LEU A 28 -1.06 -8.89 -20.58
N ASP A 29 -0.55 -9.78 -19.75
CA ASP A 29 -0.77 -11.20 -19.93
C ASP A 29 -2.24 -11.58 -19.55
N PRO A 30 -2.68 -12.81 -19.86
CA PRO A 30 -4.02 -13.27 -19.52
C PRO A 30 -4.32 -13.28 -18.01
N GLN A 31 -3.29 -13.21 -17.17
CA GLN A 31 -3.39 -13.16 -15.71
C GLN A 31 -3.39 -11.73 -15.18
N GLY A 32 -3.25 -10.74 -16.07
CA GLY A 32 -3.25 -9.32 -15.72
C GLY A 32 -1.88 -8.77 -15.28
N PHE A 33 -0.81 -9.57 -15.40
CA PHE A 33 0.54 -9.08 -15.15
C PHE A 33 1.10 -8.36 -16.38
N ARG A 34 1.81 -7.28 -16.14
CA ARG A 34 2.43 -6.50 -17.20
C ARG A 34 3.79 -7.10 -17.56
N LYS A 35 3.94 -7.49 -18.83
CA LYS A 35 5.19 -7.97 -19.39
C LYS A 35 5.73 -6.95 -20.38
N VAL A 36 6.93 -6.45 -20.12
CA VAL A 36 7.63 -5.53 -21.02
C VAL A 36 8.46 -6.33 -22.01
N ALA A 37 8.21 -6.13 -23.30
CA ALA A 37 8.96 -6.81 -24.36
C ALA A 37 10.32 -6.14 -24.60
N THR A 38 11.33 -6.94 -24.89
CA THR A 38 12.64 -6.45 -25.30
C THR A 38 12.64 -6.08 -26.80
N ILE A 39 13.59 -5.23 -27.22
CA ILE A 39 13.74 -4.89 -28.64
C ILE A 39 13.99 -6.15 -29.50
N ASP A 40 14.70 -7.13 -28.96
CA ASP A 40 15.00 -8.38 -29.66
C ASP A 40 13.75 -9.26 -29.83
N GLU A 41 12.91 -9.37 -28.81
CA GLU A 41 11.62 -10.07 -28.89
C GLU A 41 10.72 -9.40 -29.92
N LEU A 42 10.52 -8.08 -29.81
CA LEU A 42 9.70 -7.32 -30.75
C LEU A 42 10.17 -7.46 -32.20
N ALA A 43 11.49 -7.46 -32.43
CA ALA A 43 12.04 -7.64 -33.75
C ALA A 43 11.79 -9.05 -34.32
N ASN A 44 11.94 -10.08 -33.48
CA ASN A 44 11.71 -11.47 -33.86
C ASN A 44 10.23 -11.74 -34.16
N ASP A 45 9.33 -11.33 -33.26
CA ASP A 45 7.90 -11.58 -33.35
C ASP A 45 7.26 -10.90 -34.57
N ASN A 46 7.80 -9.74 -34.95
CA ASN A 46 7.31 -8.96 -36.08
C ASN A 46 8.11 -9.15 -37.38
N ASN A 47 9.09 -10.06 -37.37
CA ASN A 47 9.99 -10.29 -38.52
C ASN A 47 10.64 -9.00 -39.02
N LEU A 48 11.25 -8.22 -38.10
CA LEU A 48 11.93 -6.97 -38.35
C LEU A 48 13.44 -7.11 -38.19
N SER A 49 14.18 -6.21 -38.81
CA SER A 49 15.61 -6.11 -38.57
C SER A 49 15.86 -5.50 -37.18
N LYS A 50 16.55 -6.25 -36.30
CA LYS A 50 16.96 -5.79 -34.98
C LYS A 50 17.67 -4.44 -35.00
N ASN A 51 18.66 -4.30 -35.90
CA ASN A 51 19.39 -3.05 -36.07
C ASN A 51 18.50 -1.85 -36.44
N THR A 52 17.50 -2.09 -37.27
CA THR A 52 16.56 -1.02 -37.67
C THR A 52 15.70 -0.62 -36.47
N LEU A 53 15.24 -1.59 -35.70
CA LEU A 53 14.41 -1.32 -34.53
C LEU A 53 15.21 -0.64 -33.39
N TYR A 54 16.45 -1.08 -33.13
CA TYR A 54 17.35 -0.40 -32.19
C TYR A 54 17.60 1.08 -32.56
N LYS A 55 17.88 1.37 -33.82
CA LYS A 55 18.08 2.74 -34.32
C LYS A 55 16.80 3.58 -34.16
N LEU A 56 15.65 2.99 -34.42
CA LEU A 56 14.37 3.66 -34.25
C LEU A 56 14.10 3.98 -32.77
N ALA A 57 14.25 2.99 -31.88
CA ALA A 57 14.06 3.14 -30.45
C ALA A 57 15.01 4.18 -29.84
N GLN A 58 16.27 4.21 -30.31
CA GLN A 58 17.26 5.21 -29.89
C GLN A 58 16.89 6.61 -30.38
N ARG A 59 16.52 6.76 -31.66
CA ARG A 59 16.13 8.06 -32.23
C ARG A 59 14.91 8.67 -31.53
N GLU A 60 13.95 7.84 -31.13
CA GLU A 60 12.71 8.26 -30.47
C GLU A 60 12.78 8.17 -28.94
N ASN A 61 13.95 7.88 -28.38
CA ASN A 61 14.19 7.81 -26.93
C ASN A 61 13.20 6.87 -26.18
N TRP A 62 12.93 5.70 -26.73
CA TRP A 62 11.97 4.76 -26.14
C TRP A 62 12.36 4.33 -24.72
N LYS A 63 13.65 4.17 -24.45
CA LYS A 63 14.15 3.84 -23.13
C LYS A 63 13.78 4.91 -22.09
N TYR A 64 13.98 6.18 -22.41
CA TYR A 64 13.59 7.28 -21.53
C TYR A 64 12.08 7.31 -21.29
N GLN A 65 11.26 7.08 -22.36
CA GLN A 65 9.81 6.99 -22.22
C GLN A 65 9.40 5.82 -21.32
N GLN A 66 10.08 4.67 -21.41
CA GLN A 66 9.86 3.51 -20.57
C GLN A 66 10.16 3.81 -19.10
N GLU A 67 11.33 4.39 -18.80
CA GLU A 67 11.73 4.76 -17.44
C GLU A 67 10.75 5.75 -16.83
N LYS A 68 10.35 6.76 -17.58
CA LYS A 68 9.34 7.74 -17.15
C LYS A 68 8.00 7.08 -16.87
N PHE A 69 7.53 6.23 -17.77
CA PHE A 69 6.26 5.52 -17.59
C PHE A 69 6.29 4.61 -16.36
N GLN A 70 7.39 3.89 -16.13
CA GLN A 70 7.55 3.03 -14.95
C GLN A 70 7.51 3.85 -13.66
N SER A 71 8.23 4.97 -13.59
CA SER A 71 8.22 5.85 -12.42
C SER A 71 6.82 6.38 -12.12
N GLU A 72 6.11 6.89 -13.13
CA GLU A 72 4.72 7.37 -12.96
C GLU A 72 3.75 6.25 -12.56
N TYR A 73 3.98 5.04 -13.06
CA TYR A 73 3.15 3.88 -12.73
C TYR A 73 3.37 3.42 -11.28
N GLU A 74 4.62 3.34 -10.84
CA GLU A 74 4.99 3.01 -9.45
C GLU A 74 4.42 4.03 -8.46
N GLU A 75 4.57 5.32 -8.74
CA GLU A 75 4.00 6.39 -7.92
C GLU A 75 2.48 6.26 -7.76
N LYS A 76 1.76 5.98 -8.85
CA LYS A 76 0.31 5.75 -8.81
C LYS A 76 -0.07 4.51 -8.02
N LEU A 77 0.69 3.42 -8.17
CA LEU A 77 0.46 2.19 -7.39
C LEU A 77 0.67 2.42 -5.90
N ASP A 78 1.73 3.12 -5.53
CA ASP A 78 2.01 3.41 -4.13
C ASP A 78 0.95 4.32 -3.52
N ALA A 79 0.50 5.34 -4.26
CA ALA A 79 -0.60 6.19 -3.83
C ALA A 79 -1.91 5.38 -3.61
N LEU A 80 -2.21 4.42 -4.48
CA LEU A 80 -3.37 3.52 -4.30
C LEU A 80 -3.21 2.62 -3.08
N ARG A 81 -2.04 1.99 -2.90
CA ARG A 81 -1.73 1.15 -1.72
C ARG A 81 -1.87 1.92 -0.42
N ILE A 82 -1.31 3.14 -0.36
CA ILE A 82 -1.42 4.00 0.83
C ILE A 82 -2.89 4.32 1.12
N LYS A 83 -3.67 4.64 0.10
CA LYS A 83 -5.10 4.93 0.26
C LYS A 83 -5.90 3.72 0.75
N GLU A 84 -5.65 2.54 0.17
CA GLU A 84 -6.28 1.29 0.61
C GLU A 84 -5.90 0.95 2.04
N PHE A 85 -4.62 1.04 2.39
CA PHE A 85 -4.15 0.80 3.75
C PHE A 85 -4.78 1.76 4.76
N ALA A 86 -4.90 3.04 4.43
CA ALA A 86 -5.55 4.03 5.30
C ALA A 86 -7.04 3.72 5.51
N LEU A 87 -7.74 3.26 4.46
CA LEU A 87 -9.14 2.84 4.57
C LEU A 87 -9.32 1.59 5.43
N GLU A 88 -8.47 0.60 5.26
CA GLU A 88 -8.45 -0.64 6.05
C GLU A 88 -8.15 -0.35 7.53
N SER A 89 -7.13 0.47 7.80
CA SER A 89 -6.79 0.92 9.16
C SER A 89 -7.99 1.61 9.82
N LYS A 90 -8.63 2.54 9.13
CA LYS A 90 -9.82 3.24 9.65
C LYS A 90 -10.98 2.29 9.95
N LYS A 91 -11.22 1.27 9.11
CA LYS A 91 -12.25 0.24 9.37
C LYS A 91 -11.90 -0.58 10.61
N PHE A 92 -10.63 -0.98 10.73
CA PHE A 92 -10.14 -1.73 11.87
C PHE A 92 -10.30 -0.94 13.18
N ASP A 93 -9.87 0.32 13.20
CA ASP A 93 -9.98 1.20 14.36
C ASP A 93 -11.45 1.39 14.78
N SER A 94 -12.35 1.59 13.81
CA SER A 94 -13.78 1.69 14.05
C SER A 94 -14.35 0.41 14.66
N ALA A 95 -13.94 -0.76 14.19
CA ALA A 95 -14.35 -2.04 14.76
C ALA A 95 -13.84 -2.21 16.20
N CYS A 96 -12.58 -1.84 16.46
CA CYS A 96 -11.98 -1.86 17.80
C CYS A 96 -12.75 -0.96 18.79
N VAL A 97 -13.09 0.25 18.38
CA VAL A 97 -13.90 1.18 19.21
C VAL A 97 -15.27 0.59 19.49
N ASN A 98 -15.93 -0.03 18.51
CA ASN A 98 -17.24 -0.65 18.73
C ASN A 98 -17.18 -1.84 19.69
N ILE A 99 -16.14 -2.68 19.59
CA ILE A 99 -15.90 -3.78 20.55
C ILE A 99 -15.66 -3.21 21.94
N ALA A 100 -14.84 -2.18 22.08
CA ALA A 100 -14.59 -1.54 23.37
C ALA A 100 -15.87 -0.98 24.00
N LYS A 101 -16.72 -0.30 23.22
CA LYS A 101 -18.03 0.18 23.66
C LYS A 101 -18.94 -0.96 24.15
N ALA A 102 -19.01 -2.07 23.42
CA ALA A 102 -19.79 -3.24 23.78
C ALA A 102 -19.29 -3.88 25.09
N LEU A 103 -17.98 -4.00 25.27
CA LEU A 103 -17.37 -4.51 26.50
C LEU A 103 -17.66 -3.60 27.69
N LEU A 104 -17.51 -2.28 27.57
CA LEU A 104 -17.83 -1.32 28.62
C LEU A 104 -19.32 -1.36 28.99
N ALA A 105 -20.19 -1.48 27.99
CA ALA A 105 -21.63 -1.62 28.25
C ALA A 105 -21.94 -2.91 29.05
N ARG A 106 -21.25 -4.01 28.73
CA ARG A 106 -21.38 -5.27 29.47
C ARG A 106 -20.90 -5.15 30.92
N VAL A 107 -19.72 -4.57 31.13
CA VAL A 107 -19.16 -4.27 32.44
C VAL A 107 -20.17 -3.40 33.25
N GLY A 108 -20.68 -2.33 32.66
CA GLY A 108 -21.67 -1.45 33.26
C GLY A 108 -22.98 -2.15 33.60
N SER A 109 -23.42 -3.13 32.78
CA SER A 109 -24.62 -3.94 33.07
C SER A 109 -24.40 -4.86 34.27
N VAL A 110 -23.24 -5.45 34.40
CA VAL A 110 -22.87 -6.29 35.55
C VAL A 110 -22.89 -5.45 36.83
N ILE A 111 -22.26 -4.26 36.80
CA ILE A 111 -22.25 -3.35 37.97
C ILE A 111 -23.67 -2.93 38.37
N ARG A 112 -24.54 -2.55 37.42
CA ARG A 112 -25.92 -2.16 37.72
C ARG A 112 -26.75 -3.31 38.26
N ASN A 113 -26.63 -4.49 37.71
CA ASN A 113 -27.39 -5.66 38.19
C ASN A 113 -26.97 -6.09 39.58
N THR A 114 -25.77 -5.77 40.02
CA THR A 114 -25.25 -6.05 41.37
C THR A 114 -25.51 -4.92 42.37
N GLN A 115 -25.89 -3.71 41.92
CA GLN A 115 -26.37 -2.68 42.85
C GLN A 115 -27.70 -3.06 43.51
N ASN A 116 -28.46 -3.99 42.90
CA ASN A 116 -29.67 -4.58 43.50
C ASN A 116 -29.37 -5.81 44.39
N ALA A 117 -28.22 -6.46 44.21
CA ALA A 117 -27.64 -7.44 45.11
C ALA A 117 -26.56 -6.72 45.91
N SER A 118 -26.60 -6.81 47.24
CA SER A 118 -25.65 -6.12 48.12
C SER A 118 -24.21 -6.23 47.60
N LEU A 119 -23.46 -5.12 47.57
CA LEU A 119 -22.00 -5.09 47.22
C LEU A 119 -21.18 -6.07 48.06
N LYS A 120 -21.77 -6.63 49.16
CA LYS A 120 -21.17 -7.66 49.99
C LYS A 120 -21.04 -9.04 49.31
N ASP A 121 -21.72 -9.24 48.17
CA ASP A 121 -21.72 -10.53 47.47
C ASP A 121 -20.56 -10.67 46.47
N PHE A 122 -19.80 -9.60 46.24
CA PHE A 122 -18.57 -9.68 45.42
C PHE A 122 -17.35 -9.99 46.26
N THR A 123 -16.63 -11.02 45.85
CA THR A 123 -15.31 -11.25 46.39
C THR A 123 -14.33 -10.16 45.90
N PRO A 124 -13.30 -9.80 46.68
CA PRO A 124 -12.29 -8.83 46.25
C PRO A 124 -11.67 -9.20 44.90
N GLN A 125 -11.50 -10.49 44.59
CA GLN A 125 -10.97 -10.97 43.30
C GLN A 125 -11.92 -10.69 42.13
N GLN A 126 -13.24 -10.78 42.34
CA GLN A 126 -14.23 -10.45 41.30
C GLN A 126 -14.25 -8.94 41.02
N LEU A 127 -14.11 -8.10 42.05
CA LEU A 127 -14.00 -6.65 41.91
C LEU A 127 -12.71 -6.25 41.16
N ASP A 128 -11.59 -6.85 41.51
CA ASP A 128 -10.32 -6.63 40.83
C ASP A 128 -10.37 -7.07 39.35
N SER A 129 -10.97 -8.22 39.07
CA SER A 129 -11.17 -8.71 37.69
C SER A 129 -12.04 -7.77 36.87
N LEU A 130 -13.08 -7.19 37.45
CA LEU A 130 -14.01 -6.25 36.80
C LEU A 130 -13.30 -4.92 36.51
N ALA A 131 -12.55 -4.39 37.48
CA ALA A 131 -11.73 -3.19 37.32
C ALA A 131 -10.64 -3.39 36.27
N GLY A 132 -9.97 -4.55 36.29
CA GLY A 132 -8.97 -4.90 35.30
C GLY A 132 -9.55 -5.01 33.89
N ALA A 133 -10.76 -5.58 33.74
CA ALA A 133 -11.45 -5.64 32.45
C ALA A 133 -11.79 -4.23 31.92
N ALA A 134 -12.30 -3.33 32.79
CA ALA A 134 -12.61 -1.95 32.41
C ALA A 134 -11.36 -1.19 31.96
N MET A 135 -10.27 -1.28 32.72
CA MET A 135 -8.99 -0.64 32.38
C MET A 135 -8.40 -1.14 31.04
N LYS A 136 -8.41 -2.47 30.83
CA LYS A 136 -7.93 -3.06 29.57
C LYS A 136 -8.77 -2.60 28.37
N THR A 137 -10.09 -2.54 28.56
CA THR A 137 -11.01 -2.06 27.51
C THR A 137 -10.78 -0.57 27.21
N GLN A 138 -10.54 0.25 28.22
CA GLN A 138 -10.21 1.67 28.03
C GLN A 138 -8.89 1.84 27.28
N LYS A 139 -7.84 1.09 27.66
CA LYS A 139 -6.55 1.12 26.95
C LYS A 139 -6.71 0.71 25.48
N PHE A 140 -7.48 -0.34 25.22
CA PHE A 140 -7.77 -0.80 23.87
C PHE A 140 -8.51 0.26 23.02
N ALA A 141 -9.51 0.93 23.59
CA ALA A 141 -10.23 2.01 22.92
C ALA A 141 -9.31 3.20 22.60
N LYS A 142 -8.43 3.57 23.54
CA LYS A 142 -7.44 4.66 23.34
C LYS A 142 -6.47 4.35 22.20
N LEU A 143 -5.93 3.12 22.15
CA LEU A 143 -5.06 2.67 21.05
C LEU A 143 -5.77 2.78 19.69
N ALA A 144 -7.01 2.34 19.60
CA ALA A 144 -7.81 2.43 18.37
C ALA A 144 -8.15 3.88 17.96
N LEU A 145 -8.07 4.83 18.89
CA LEU A 145 -8.25 6.26 18.63
C LEU A 145 -6.90 6.98 18.36
N GLY A 146 -5.80 6.24 18.36
CA GLY A 146 -4.45 6.82 18.21
C GLY A 146 -3.94 7.57 19.45
N GLU A 147 -4.62 7.39 20.61
CA GLU A 147 -4.18 8.00 21.86
C GLU A 147 -3.13 7.14 22.56
N SER A 148 -2.18 7.77 23.24
CA SER A 148 -1.22 7.07 24.08
C SER A 148 -1.92 6.38 25.26
N THR A 149 -1.62 5.10 25.49
CA THR A 149 -2.19 4.31 26.57
C THR A 149 -1.44 4.40 27.90
N ASP A 150 -0.20 4.82 27.84
CA ASP A 150 0.63 5.02 29.01
C ASP A 150 0.93 6.51 29.15
N ASN A 151 1.10 6.96 30.40
CA ASN A 151 1.77 8.23 30.69
C ASN A 151 3.26 8.09 30.38
N ILE A 152 3.57 7.75 29.12
CA ILE A 152 4.90 7.99 28.61
C ILE A 152 5.00 9.50 28.63
N ASN A 153 5.75 10.02 29.58
CA ASN A 153 6.32 11.33 29.49
C ASN A 153 7.16 11.32 28.23
N LEU A 154 6.54 11.61 27.09
CA LEU A 154 7.19 11.90 25.83
C LEU A 154 7.89 13.28 25.99
N ASN A 155 8.75 13.35 27.00
CA ASN A 155 9.86 14.28 27.05
C ASN A 155 10.98 13.76 26.12
N THR A 156 10.61 13.03 25.10
CA THR A 156 11.42 12.89 23.90
C THR A 156 11.30 14.25 23.23
N ASN A 157 12.33 15.07 23.39
CA ASN A 157 12.54 16.23 22.55
C ASN A 157 12.41 15.76 21.09
N LEU A 158 11.20 15.88 20.53
CA LEU A 158 10.91 15.53 19.12
C LEU A 158 11.85 16.34 18.21
N ASN A 159 12.34 17.47 18.68
CA ASN A 159 13.33 18.31 18.02
C ASN A 159 14.74 17.68 17.93
N GLU A 160 15.05 16.67 18.76
CA GLU A 160 16.34 15.97 18.73
C GLU A 160 16.29 14.70 17.86
N ASN A 161 15.10 14.25 17.44
CA ASN A 161 14.98 13.11 16.56
C ASN A 161 15.18 13.54 15.11
N GLU A 162 16.40 13.36 14.64
CA GLU A 162 16.81 13.71 13.26
C GLU A 162 15.94 13.04 12.18
N SER A 163 15.41 11.85 12.48
CA SER A 163 14.49 11.12 11.59
C SER A 163 13.14 11.82 11.48
N PHE A 164 12.62 12.38 12.58
CA PHE A 164 11.37 13.13 12.58
C PHE A 164 11.52 14.47 11.85
N ARG A 165 12.66 15.15 12.06
CA ARG A 165 12.97 16.41 11.36
C ARG A 165 13.05 16.21 9.85
N ARG A 166 13.72 15.14 9.38
CA ARG A 166 13.79 14.78 7.96
C ARG A 166 12.43 14.43 7.37
N ALA A 167 11.56 13.76 8.15
CA ALA A 167 10.21 13.45 7.70
C ALA A 167 9.34 14.71 7.55
N MET A 168 9.51 15.71 8.42
CA MET A 168 8.79 16.98 8.32
C MET A 168 9.28 17.84 7.16
N GLU A 169 10.60 17.84 6.88
CA GLU A 169 11.20 18.55 5.74
C GLU A 169 10.74 17.99 4.36
N LEU A 170 10.20 16.78 4.32
CA LEU A 170 9.66 16.16 3.11
C LEU A 170 8.16 16.45 2.90
N LEU A 171 7.49 17.10 3.86
CA LEU A 171 6.06 17.42 3.82
C LEU A 171 5.79 18.90 3.52
N ASP A 172 6.83 19.74 3.53
CA ASP A 172 6.82 21.14 3.08
C ASP A 172 7.26 21.24 1.61
#